data_20c21637b618b5cabc8257b2c9f4b181
#
_entry.id   20c21637b618b5cabc8257b2c9f4b181
#
_cell.length_a   1.000
_cell.length_b   1.000
_cell.length_c   1.000
_cell.angle_alpha   90.00
_cell.angle_beta   90.00
_cell.angle_gamma   90.00
#
_symmetry.space_group_name_H-M   'P 1'
#
loop_
_entity.id
_entity.type
_entity.pdbx_description
1 polymer ?
#
loop_
_entity_poly.entity_id
_entity_poly.type
_entity_poly.pdbx_seq_one_letter_code
_entity_poly.pdbx_strand_id
1 'polypeptide(L)'
;MSGDFTLAVVGAMQASRGSLSQTRIIQPTMKHHSPINRCHKIHHFLLVFALAGAIPATADVRLPKIFTDNMLLQRDLPVRVWGWADAGEDVSVALAGKSAAAKADDKGQWALELPALKAGENLELTVKGKNELTLKNILIGDIWVCSGQSNMEMGLNGCLGAADDIKAADLPKIRRIKFNHAKSGQPEPDAPTATPWQVCTPQTAGGFTAVGFYFAREILQKTGVPIGIVDSNWGGTRIEPWVSTADLGLPAAKGDTGSMYNAMIHPLVRLPIKGALWYQGESNGTEGDSYYEKMLALISGWRKQWGQGDFPFYFVQLANFQAPSVDPTGGNGWARLREAQTKSLSIPNTGMAVIIDTVQLAQSGDIHPKNKFDVGMRLARWALGRDYGQKDLVVSGPLFKALKIEGDKARMEFSHTGTGLMIGKKEGLTPAAEDKEAKLQRFAVAGADKKWFWATAVIENNAVVVSSPDVKEPVAVRYAFEMNPDGANLFNREGLPASPFRTDSW
;
A
#
# COMPACT_ATOMS: atom_id res chain seq x y z
N MET A 1 28.04 23.11 50.50
CA MET A 1 27.30 24.25 50.00
C MET A 1 26.18 23.62 49.17
N SER A 2 25.16 23.12 49.73
CA SER A 2 23.87 23.64 50.28
C SER A 2 23.12 24.51 49.27
N GLY A 3 21.95 24.06 48.90
CA GLY A 3 20.94 24.79 48.19
C GLY A 3 19.80 23.91 47.68
N ASP A 4 18.99 23.42 48.66
CA ASP A 4 17.62 22.92 48.43
C ASP A 4 16.71 24.01 47.90
N PHE A 5 15.76 23.66 47.05
CA PHE A 5 14.43 24.28 47.03
C PHE A 5 13.36 23.29 46.55
N THR A 6 12.65 22.75 47.54
CA THR A 6 11.32 22.13 47.43
C THR A 6 10.27 23.25 47.46
N LEU A 7 9.23 23.17 46.65
CA LEU A 7 7.87 23.53 47.05
C LEU A 7 6.79 22.93 46.16
N ALA A 8 5.95 22.15 46.80
CA ALA A 8 4.67 21.66 46.33
C ALA A 8 3.59 22.77 46.46
N VAL A 9 2.61 22.77 45.56
CA VAL A 9 1.26 23.31 45.88
C VAL A 9 0.19 22.39 45.33
N VAL A 10 -0.60 21.91 46.29
CA VAL A 10 -1.88 21.22 46.17
C VAL A 10 -3.00 22.27 46.16
N GLY A 11 -4.08 22.02 45.42
CA GLY A 11 -5.32 22.80 45.47
C GLY A 11 -6.31 22.28 44.47
N ALA A 12 -7.11 21.40 44.73
CA ALA A 12 -8.43 21.38 45.39
C ALA A 12 -9.59 21.69 44.42
N MET A 13 -10.43 20.68 44.37
CA MET A 13 -11.78 20.62 43.75
C MET A 13 -12.69 21.78 44.16
N GLN A 14 -13.54 22.19 43.21
CA GLN A 14 -14.93 22.54 43.61
C GLN A 14 -15.91 22.24 42.47
N ALA A 15 -16.89 21.44 42.78
CA ALA A 15 -18.09 21.16 42.01
C ALA A 15 -19.10 22.31 42.21
N SER A 16 -19.79 22.71 41.16
CA SER A 16 -21.05 23.46 41.31
C SER A 16 -22.16 22.82 40.48
N ARG A 17 -23.17 22.36 41.21
CA ARG A 17 -24.49 21.98 40.70
C ARG A 17 -25.32 23.26 40.49
N GLY A 18 -26.18 23.25 39.49
CA GLY A 18 -27.28 24.20 39.31
C GLY A 18 -27.81 24.05 37.88
N SER A 19 -28.89 23.59 37.73
CA SER A 19 -30.32 23.89 37.89
C SER A 19 -31.03 23.71 36.53
N LEU A 20 -31.96 22.77 36.55
CA LEU A 20 -33.00 22.55 35.52
C LEU A 20 -33.89 23.79 35.35
N SER A 21 -34.14 24.24 34.15
CA SER A 21 -35.29 25.06 33.84
C SER A 21 -36.10 24.41 32.70
N GLN A 22 -37.29 23.99 33.06
CA GLN A 22 -38.35 23.56 32.15
C GLN A 22 -38.85 24.79 31.37
N THR A 23 -38.99 24.68 30.08
CA THR A 23 -39.79 25.61 29.30
C THR A 23 -40.93 24.89 28.60
N ARG A 24 -42.10 25.36 28.92
CA ARG A 24 -43.45 24.85 28.53
C ARG A 24 -43.67 24.95 27.05
N ILE A 25 -44.29 23.89 26.53
CA ILE A 25 -44.97 23.84 25.22
C ILE A 25 -46.28 24.64 25.32
N ILE A 26 -46.48 25.57 24.41
CA ILE A 26 -47.78 26.23 24.18
C ILE A 26 -48.31 25.78 22.82
N GLN A 27 -49.43 25.05 22.85
CA GLN A 27 -50.25 24.78 21.68
C GLN A 27 -51.25 25.92 21.52
N PRO A 28 -51.56 26.38 20.30
CA PRO A 28 -52.76 27.18 20.06
C PRO A 28 -53.91 26.33 19.54
N THR A 29 -55.03 26.55 20.17
CA THR A 29 -56.36 25.97 19.99
C THR A 29 -57.00 26.32 18.67
N MET A 30 -57.68 25.34 18.08
CA MET A 30 -58.65 25.50 16.99
C MET A 30 -59.87 26.29 17.43
N LYS A 31 -60.35 27.17 16.56
CA LYS A 31 -61.74 27.65 16.60
C LYS A 31 -62.42 27.29 15.29
N HIS A 32 -63.50 26.49 15.45
CA HIS A 32 -64.54 26.24 14.41
C HIS A 32 -65.36 27.50 14.11
N HIS A 33 -65.60 27.74 12.83
CA HIS A 33 -66.88 28.33 12.38
C HIS A 33 -67.19 27.81 10.98
N SER A 34 -68.40 27.26 10.82
CA SER A 34 -69.10 26.83 9.61
C SER A 34 -70.08 27.92 9.14
N PRO A 35 -70.96 27.70 8.13
CA PRO A 35 -70.67 27.82 6.74
C PRO A 35 -71.61 28.90 6.08
N ILE A 36 -71.31 29.42 4.95
CA ILE A 36 -72.29 30.12 4.09
C ILE A 36 -72.14 29.68 2.64
N ASN A 37 -73.21 29.11 2.11
CA ASN A 37 -73.47 28.82 0.74
C ASN A 37 -73.49 30.09 -0.15
N ARG A 38 -72.93 30.01 -1.36
CA ARG A 38 -73.63 30.46 -2.59
C ARG A 38 -72.89 30.22 -3.90
N CYS A 39 -73.50 29.41 -4.70
CA CYS A 39 -73.84 29.61 -6.16
C CYS A 39 -72.70 29.74 -7.20
N HIS A 40 -72.59 28.69 -7.99
CA HIS A 40 -72.41 28.58 -9.45
C HIS A 40 -71.82 29.76 -10.23
N LYS A 41 -70.64 29.53 -10.84
CA LYS A 41 -70.40 29.81 -12.27
C LYS A 41 -69.36 28.84 -12.81
N ILE A 42 -69.79 27.97 -13.72
CA ILE A 42 -68.93 27.03 -14.47
C ILE A 42 -68.13 27.85 -15.47
N HIS A 43 -66.83 27.96 -15.29
CA HIS A 43 -65.91 28.40 -16.32
C HIS A 43 -65.12 27.19 -16.78
N HIS A 44 -65.37 26.76 -18.03
CA HIS A 44 -64.57 25.77 -18.72
C HIS A 44 -63.14 26.35 -18.92
N PHE A 45 -62.19 25.96 -18.11
CA PHE A 45 -60.77 26.16 -18.38
C PHE A 45 -60.30 24.99 -19.26
N LEU A 46 -60.08 25.24 -20.53
CA LEU A 46 -59.35 24.37 -21.42
C LEU A 46 -57.88 24.26 -20.87
N LEU A 47 -57.56 23.14 -20.26
CA LEU A 47 -56.20 22.79 -19.87
C LEU A 47 -55.46 22.36 -21.15
N VAL A 48 -54.76 23.32 -21.78
CA VAL A 48 -53.75 22.98 -22.80
C VAL A 48 -52.60 22.32 -22.09
N PHE A 49 -52.53 21.00 -22.17
CA PHE A 49 -51.32 20.24 -21.83
C PHE A 49 -50.25 20.61 -22.87
N ALA A 50 -49.39 21.59 -22.54
CA ALA A 50 -48.13 21.75 -23.23
C ALA A 50 -47.26 20.52 -22.87
N LEU A 51 -47.21 19.54 -23.76
CA LEU A 51 -46.11 18.57 -23.77
C LEU A 51 -44.81 19.37 -24.00
N ALA A 52 -44.22 19.85 -22.91
CA ALA A 52 -42.82 20.23 -22.94
C ALA A 52 -42.04 18.94 -23.22
N GLY A 53 -41.76 18.67 -24.48
CA GLY A 53 -40.78 17.66 -24.86
C GLY A 53 -39.49 17.99 -24.10
N ALA A 54 -39.14 17.16 -23.13
CA ALA A 54 -37.80 17.21 -22.54
C ALA A 54 -36.83 17.02 -23.70
N ILE A 55 -36.20 18.10 -24.16
CA ILE A 55 -35.06 18.02 -25.06
C ILE A 55 -34.05 17.19 -24.26
N PRO A 56 -33.68 15.98 -24.71
CA PRO A 56 -32.64 15.23 -24.03
C PRO A 56 -31.42 16.13 -24.00
N ALA A 57 -30.93 16.46 -22.79
CA ALA A 57 -29.67 17.14 -22.66
C ALA A 57 -28.62 16.23 -23.29
N THR A 58 -28.08 16.61 -24.44
CA THR A 58 -27.03 15.87 -25.11
C THR A 58 -25.82 15.86 -24.19
N ALA A 59 -25.40 14.67 -23.78
CA ALA A 59 -24.20 14.53 -22.97
C ALA A 59 -23.02 14.29 -23.90
N ASP A 60 -22.06 15.21 -23.92
CA ASP A 60 -20.80 15.04 -24.62
C ASP A 60 -20.06 13.79 -24.10
N VAL A 61 -19.22 13.18 -24.95
CA VAL A 61 -18.35 12.09 -24.51
C VAL A 61 -17.43 12.56 -23.39
N ARG A 62 -17.37 11.77 -22.31
CA ARG A 62 -16.55 12.05 -21.11
C ARG A 62 -15.75 10.83 -20.73
N LEU A 63 -14.56 11.09 -20.20
CA LEU A 63 -13.65 10.09 -19.67
C LEU A 63 -13.64 10.11 -18.12
N PRO A 64 -13.31 8.98 -17.47
CA PRO A 64 -12.97 8.97 -16.04
C PRO A 64 -11.81 9.94 -15.74
N LYS A 65 -11.76 10.44 -14.52
CA LYS A 65 -10.75 11.41 -14.04
C LYS A 65 -9.32 10.92 -14.11
N ILE A 66 -9.10 9.60 -14.23
CA ILE A 66 -7.78 9.02 -14.41
C ILE A 66 -7.20 9.25 -15.82
N PHE A 67 -8.05 9.60 -16.80
CA PHE A 67 -7.62 9.93 -18.15
C PHE A 67 -7.35 11.42 -18.26
N THR A 68 -6.08 11.81 -18.22
CA THR A 68 -5.64 13.20 -18.36
C THR A 68 -4.38 13.28 -19.20
N ASP A 69 -4.00 14.48 -19.60
CA ASP A 69 -2.68 14.73 -20.15
C ASP A 69 -1.60 14.14 -19.24
N ASN A 70 -0.44 13.82 -19.82
CA ASN A 70 0.71 13.21 -19.16
C ASN A 70 0.47 11.80 -18.58
N MET A 71 -0.67 11.16 -18.84
CA MET A 71 -0.92 9.82 -18.34
C MET A 71 0.05 8.78 -18.92
N LEU A 72 0.20 7.69 -18.20
CA LEU A 72 0.88 6.51 -18.67
C LEU A 72 -0.11 5.36 -18.78
N LEU A 73 -0.06 4.62 -19.90
CA LEU A 73 -0.87 3.44 -20.19
C LEU A 73 0.01 2.18 -20.16
N GLN A 74 -0.58 1.06 -19.72
CA GLN A 74 0.16 -0.20 -19.59
C GLN A 74 0.58 -0.76 -20.95
N ARG A 75 1.87 -1.09 -21.09
CA ARG A 75 2.42 -1.80 -22.25
C ARG A 75 2.11 -3.30 -22.23
N ASP A 76 2.25 -3.94 -23.39
CA ASP A 76 2.18 -5.39 -23.60
C ASP A 76 0.83 -6.03 -23.20
N LEU A 77 -0.17 -5.23 -22.89
CA LEU A 77 -1.56 -5.62 -22.64
C LEU A 77 -2.50 -4.78 -23.51
N PRO A 78 -3.72 -5.25 -23.84
CA PRO A 78 -4.71 -4.43 -24.53
C PRO A 78 -4.94 -3.10 -23.79
N VAL A 79 -4.94 -1.99 -24.55
CA VAL A 79 -5.19 -0.66 -23.97
C VAL A 79 -6.70 -0.49 -23.83
N ARG A 80 -7.20 -0.44 -22.59
CA ARG A 80 -8.61 -0.24 -22.28
C ARG A 80 -8.91 1.22 -22.12
N VAL A 81 -9.95 1.69 -22.85
CA VAL A 81 -10.48 3.05 -22.72
C VAL A 81 -12.00 2.95 -22.53
N TRP A 82 -12.53 3.72 -21.59
CA TRP A 82 -13.95 3.69 -21.25
C TRP A 82 -14.43 5.05 -20.78
N GLY A 83 -15.73 5.23 -20.76
CA GLY A 83 -16.32 6.49 -20.32
C GLY A 83 -17.82 6.51 -20.48
N TRP A 84 -18.35 7.70 -20.62
CA TRP A 84 -19.77 7.97 -20.76
C TRP A 84 -20.03 8.84 -21.99
N ALA A 85 -21.19 8.68 -22.61
CA ALA A 85 -21.71 9.43 -23.74
C ALA A 85 -23.25 9.37 -23.73
N ASP A 86 -23.93 9.92 -24.73
CA ASP A 86 -25.35 9.68 -24.88
C ASP A 86 -25.64 8.20 -25.19
N ALA A 87 -26.81 7.71 -24.73
CA ALA A 87 -27.25 6.36 -25.06
C ALA A 87 -27.29 6.14 -26.58
N GLY A 88 -26.64 5.08 -27.04
CA GLY A 88 -26.57 4.78 -28.48
C GLY A 88 -25.58 5.62 -29.29
N GLU A 89 -24.80 6.50 -28.67
CA GLU A 89 -23.78 7.30 -29.35
C GLU A 89 -22.62 6.42 -29.81
N ASP A 90 -22.13 6.64 -31.00
CA ASP A 90 -20.94 6.00 -31.54
C ASP A 90 -19.68 6.75 -31.05
N VAL A 91 -18.81 6.06 -30.34
CA VAL A 91 -17.57 6.60 -29.79
C VAL A 91 -16.37 5.89 -30.44
N SER A 92 -15.39 6.64 -30.91
CA SER A 92 -14.14 6.10 -31.43
C SER A 92 -12.94 6.60 -30.63
N VAL A 93 -11.92 5.75 -30.50
CA VAL A 93 -10.66 6.07 -29.85
C VAL A 93 -9.51 5.78 -30.79
N ALA A 94 -8.55 6.71 -30.83
CA ALA A 94 -7.32 6.56 -31.59
C ALA A 94 -6.07 6.81 -30.72
N LEU A 95 -5.05 5.97 -30.86
CA LEU A 95 -3.77 6.04 -30.15
C LEU A 95 -2.68 5.35 -30.97
N ALA A 96 -1.54 6.00 -31.20
CA ALA A 96 -0.38 5.42 -31.87
C ALA A 96 -0.72 4.72 -33.19
N GLY A 97 -1.57 5.32 -34.01
CA GLY A 97 -2.00 4.77 -35.33
C GLY A 97 -2.94 3.57 -35.23
N LYS A 98 -3.41 3.20 -34.04
CA LYS A 98 -4.47 2.21 -33.81
C LYS A 98 -5.77 2.93 -33.49
N SER A 99 -6.90 2.35 -33.90
CA SER A 99 -8.22 2.88 -33.59
C SER A 99 -9.22 1.75 -33.35
N ALA A 100 -10.22 2.02 -32.54
CA ALA A 100 -11.38 1.18 -32.30
C ALA A 100 -12.60 2.05 -32.05
N ALA A 101 -13.81 1.48 -32.21
CA ALA A 101 -15.06 2.14 -31.95
C ALA A 101 -15.99 1.25 -31.13
N ALA A 102 -16.86 1.87 -30.35
CA ALA A 102 -17.92 1.23 -29.57
C ALA A 102 -19.16 2.11 -29.56
N LYS A 103 -20.30 1.50 -29.31
CA LYS A 103 -21.58 2.23 -29.09
C LYS A 103 -21.85 2.29 -27.58
N ALA A 104 -22.23 3.46 -27.09
CA ALA A 104 -22.66 3.61 -25.70
C ALA A 104 -23.96 2.82 -25.45
N ASP A 105 -24.05 2.14 -24.34
CA ASP A 105 -25.21 1.36 -23.92
C ASP A 105 -26.39 2.28 -23.50
N ASP A 106 -27.52 1.68 -23.10
CA ASP A 106 -28.71 2.38 -22.66
C ASP A 106 -28.49 3.25 -21.40
N LYS A 107 -27.39 3.02 -20.66
CA LYS A 107 -26.97 3.83 -19.52
C LYS A 107 -25.93 4.88 -19.89
N GLY A 108 -25.62 4.99 -21.17
CA GLY A 108 -24.60 5.90 -21.68
C GLY A 108 -23.17 5.45 -21.38
N GLN A 109 -22.94 4.18 -21.02
CA GLN A 109 -21.57 3.67 -20.76
C GLN A 109 -20.99 3.07 -22.03
N TRP A 110 -19.72 3.32 -22.28
CA TRP A 110 -18.97 2.68 -23.36
C TRP A 110 -17.59 2.21 -22.89
N ALA A 111 -17.09 1.19 -23.52
CA ALA A 111 -15.74 0.69 -23.32
C ALA A 111 -15.24 0.04 -24.60
N LEU A 112 -13.94 0.16 -24.86
CA LEU A 112 -13.28 -0.49 -25.98
C LEU A 112 -11.82 -0.85 -25.62
N GLU A 113 -11.23 -1.70 -26.44
CA GLU A 113 -9.84 -2.09 -26.32
C GLU A 113 -9.09 -1.81 -27.63
N LEU A 114 -7.92 -1.19 -27.52
CA LEU A 114 -6.94 -1.13 -28.60
C LEU A 114 -5.93 -2.28 -28.46
N PRO A 115 -5.31 -2.72 -29.54
CA PRO A 115 -4.24 -3.71 -29.46
C PRO A 115 -3.13 -3.30 -28.50
N ALA A 116 -2.48 -4.30 -27.89
CA ALA A 116 -1.33 -4.07 -27.02
C ALA A 116 -0.23 -3.27 -27.73
N LEU A 117 0.35 -2.32 -27.02
CA LEU A 117 1.42 -1.45 -27.49
C LEU A 117 2.73 -1.75 -26.76
N LYS A 118 3.86 -1.53 -27.45
CA LYS A 118 5.18 -1.52 -26.81
C LYS A 118 5.44 -0.16 -26.15
N ALA A 119 6.48 -0.08 -25.31
CA ALA A 119 6.89 1.18 -24.72
C ALA A 119 7.02 2.29 -25.77
N GLY A 120 6.45 3.46 -25.47
CA GLY A 120 6.38 4.59 -26.40
C GLY A 120 6.21 5.92 -25.66
N GLU A 121 6.55 7.00 -26.35
CA GLU A 121 6.59 8.35 -25.77
C GLU A 121 5.93 9.36 -26.70
N ASN A 122 5.53 10.50 -26.14
CA ASN A 122 4.98 11.66 -26.88
C ASN A 122 3.76 11.29 -27.74
N LEU A 123 2.88 10.43 -27.23
CA LEU A 123 1.68 10.01 -27.95
C LEU A 123 0.49 10.91 -27.61
N GLU A 124 -0.51 10.91 -28.50
CA GLU A 124 -1.81 11.54 -28.27
C GLU A 124 -2.89 10.47 -28.29
N LEU A 125 -3.80 10.54 -27.31
CA LEU A 125 -5.03 9.75 -27.24
C LEU A 125 -6.20 10.61 -27.62
N THR A 126 -6.85 10.31 -28.74
CA THR A 126 -8.05 11.03 -29.21
C THR A 126 -9.29 10.17 -28.97
N VAL A 127 -10.32 10.76 -28.37
CA VAL A 127 -11.64 10.15 -28.17
C VAL A 127 -12.67 11.04 -28.85
N LYS A 128 -13.42 10.49 -29.78
CA LYS A 128 -14.38 11.21 -30.59
C LYS A 128 -15.77 10.58 -30.52
N GLY A 129 -16.73 11.37 -30.14
CA GLY A 129 -18.16 11.16 -30.25
C GLY A 129 -18.81 12.38 -30.89
N LYS A 130 -19.83 12.95 -30.29
CA LYS A 130 -20.39 14.25 -30.69
C LYS A 130 -19.39 15.39 -30.47
N ASN A 131 -18.59 15.31 -29.42
CA ASN A 131 -17.42 16.16 -29.16
C ASN A 131 -16.14 15.36 -29.39
N GLU A 132 -15.01 16.04 -29.30
CA GLU A 132 -13.67 15.43 -29.41
C GLU A 132 -12.81 15.82 -28.20
N LEU A 133 -12.17 14.82 -27.59
CA LEU A 133 -11.22 14.98 -26.52
C LEU A 133 -9.85 14.49 -26.99
N THR A 134 -8.80 15.29 -26.79
CA THR A 134 -7.42 14.90 -27.09
C THR A 134 -6.58 15.03 -25.85
N LEU A 135 -6.01 13.91 -25.38
CA LEU A 135 -5.06 13.86 -24.28
C LEU A 135 -3.65 13.78 -24.83
N LYS A 136 -2.78 14.64 -24.32
CA LYS A 136 -1.41 14.84 -24.84
C LYS A 136 -0.34 14.29 -23.93
N ASN A 137 0.86 14.12 -24.49
CA ASN A 137 2.05 13.65 -23.76
C ASN A 137 1.84 12.29 -23.08
N ILE A 138 1.14 11.38 -23.77
CA ILE A 138 0.86 10.03 -23.30
C ILE A 138 2.12 9.17 -23.41
N LEU A 139 2.43 8.39 -22.39
CA LEU A 139 3.47 7.36 -22.40
C LEU A 139 2.85 5.97 -22.42
N ILE A 140 3.55 5.03 -23.03
CA ILE A 140 3.29 3.58 -22.86
C ILE A 140 4.44 3.00 -22.06
N GLY A 141 4.13 2.37 -20.92
CA GLY A 141 5.13 1.83 -19.99
C GLY A 141 4.48 0.89 -18.98
N ASP A 142 5.03 0.79 -17.79
CA ASP A 142 4.49 -0.09 -16.75
C ASP A 142 3.84 0.70 -15.62
N ILE A 143 2.59 0.35 -15.28
CA ILE A 143 1.81 0.97 -14.21
C ILE A 143 1.94 0.14 -12.94
N TRP A 144 2.31 0.78 -11.85
CA TRP A 144 2.36 0.19 -10.51
C TRP A 144 1.44 0.93 -9.55
N VAL A 145 0.54 0.18 -8.91
CA VAL A 145 -0.33 0.72 -7.85
C VAL A 145 0.45 0.74 -6.54
N CYS A 146 0.65 1.93 -5.96
CA CYS A 146 1.30 2.12 -4.67
C CYS A 146 0.22 2.34 -3.60
N SER A 147 -0.06 1.31 -2.79
CA SER A 147 -1.15 1.33 -1.84
C SER A 147 -0.73 0.87 -0.43
N GLY A 148 -1.58 1.13 0.56
CA GLY A 148 -1.31 0.86 1.96
C GLY A 148 -1.63 2.05 2.85
N GLN A 149 -0.82 2.24 3.93
CA GLN A 149 -1.03 3.30 4.89
C GLN A 149 0.07 4.39 4.86
N SER A 150 0.22 5.14 5.94
CA SER A 150 1.10 6.32 6.02
C SER A 150 2.54 6.10 5.54
N ASN A 151 3.10 4.92 5.75
CA ASN A 151 4.44 4.59 5.28
C ASN A 151 4.55 4.44 3.75
N MET A 152 3.46 4.09 3.05
CA MET A 152 3.36 4.20 1.59
C MET A 152 3.02 5.63 1.16
N GLU A 153 2.19 6.32 1.94
CA GLU A 153 1.73 7.67 1.62
C GLU A 153 2.82 8.74 1.76
N MET A 154 3.82 8.51 2.62
CA MET A 154 4.90 9.47 2.89
C MET A 154 5.53 9.96 1.59
N GLY A 155 5.46 11.28 1.39
CA GLY A 155 6.08 11.94 0.25
C GLY A 155 7.61 11.97 0.35
N LEU A 156 8.27 12.08 -0.81
CA LEU A 156 9.73 12.09 -0.89
C LEU A 156 10.37 13.19 -0.04
N ASN A 157 9.74 14.36 0.06
CA ASN A 157 10.22 15.48 0.89
C ASN A 157 10.35 15.16 2.39
N GLY A 158 9.72 14.10 2.88
CA GLY A 158 9.79 13.65 4.28
C GLY A 158 10.92 12.65 4.57
N CYS A 159 11.72 12.27 3.59
CA CYS A 159 12.66 11.17 3.69
C CYS A 159 14.12 11.61 3.93
N LEU A 160 14.92 10.64 4.40
CA LEU A 160 16.36 10.84 4.56
C LEU A 160 17.01 11.00 3.18
N GLY A 161 17.86 12.02 2.99
CA GLY A 161 18.55 12.29 1.72
C GLY A 161 17.66 12.90 0.62
N ALA A 162 16.40 13.21 0.89
CA ALA A 162 15.42 13.65 -0.10
C ALA A 162 15.78 14.93 -0.86
N ALA A 163 16.49 15.86 -0.24
CA ALA A 163 16.78 17.15 -0.88
C ALA A 163 17.59 17.00 -2.19
N ASP A 164 18.61 16.16 -2.18
CA ASP A 164 19.45 15.91 -3.35
C ASP A 164 18.69 15.09 -4.39
N ASP A 165 17.93 14.10 -3.96
CA ASP A 165 17.09 13.27 -4.84
C ASP A 165 16.02 14.10 -5.54
N ILE A 166 15.37 15.04 -4.85
CA ILE A 166 14.37 15.95 -5.44
C ILE A 166 15.05 16.90 -6.44
N LYS A 167 16.20 17.46 -6.11
CA LYS A 167 16.95 18.35 -7.00
C LYS A 167 17.35 17.63 -8.31
N ALA A 168 17.67 16.33 -8.20
CA ALA A 168 18.06 15.50 -9.33
C ALA A 168 16.88 14.86 -10.09
N ALA A 169 15.64 15.10 -9.67
CA ALA A 169 14.45 14.38 -10.17
C ALA A 169 13.91 14.94 -11.50
N ASP A 170 14.78 15.20 -12.48
CA ASP A 170 14.34 15.43 -13.87
C ASP A 170 14.17 14.06 -14.58
N LEU A 171 13.04 13.41 -14.34
CA LEU A 171 12.74 12.05 -14.78
C LEU A 171 11.42 12.01 -15.55
N PRO A 172 11.36 12.59 -16.77
CA PRO A 172 10.10 12.77 -17.51
C PRO A 172 9.41 11.46 -17.91
N LYS A 173 10.07 10.31 -17.78
CA LYS A 173 9.49 8.98 -17.98
C LYS A 173 8.86 8.37 -16.73
N ILE A 174 8.93 9.05 -15.60
CA ILE A 174 8.17 8.70 -14.40
C ILE A 174 6.95 9.62 -14.32
N ARG A 175 5.79 9.03 -14.16
CA ARG A 175 4.50 9.72 -14.03
C ARG A 175 3.80 9.30 -12.75
N ARG A 176 3.05 10.21 -12.15
CA ARG A 176 2.27 9.90 -10.94
C ARG A 176 0.89 10.53 -11.01
N ILE A 177 -0.12 9.76 -10.59
CA ILE A 177 -1.45 10.26 -10.26
C ILE A 177 -1.73 9.99 -8.78
N LYS A 178 -2.21 10.98 -8.03
CA LYS A 178 -2.57 10.84 -6.60
C LYS A 178 -4.07 10.81 -6.43
N PHE A 179 -4.57 9.90 -5.61
CA PHE A 179 -5.97 9.83 -5.22
C PHE A 179 -6.24 10.58 -3.92
N ASN A 180 -7.37 11.25 -3.84
CA ASN A 180 -7.90 11.75 -2.57
C ASN A 180 -8.38 10.59 -1.70
N HIS A 181 -8.30 10.79 -0.40
CA HIS A 181 -8.90 9.88 0.56
C HIS A 181 -10.42 9.87 0.39
N ALA A 182 -10.97 8.69 0.16
CA ALA A 182 -12.41 8.51 0.00
C ALA A 182 -12.85 7.13 0.48
N LYS A 183 -14.08 7.05 0.94
CA LYS A 183 -14.77 5.81 1.34
C LYS A 183 -16.11 5.75 0.64
N SER A 184 -16.52 4.54 0.25
CA SER A 184 -17.87 4.31 -0.30
C SER A 184 -18.40 2.97 0.17
N GLY A 185 -19.71 2.91 0.42
CA GLY A 185 -20.43 1.66 0.69
C GLY A 185 -20.67 0.82 -0.56
N GLN A 186 -20.45 1.40 -1.75
CA GLN A 186 -20.65 0.76 -3.05
C GLN A 186 -19.42 1.00 -3.95
N PRO A 187 -19.12 0.10 -4.88
CA PRO A 187 -18.09 0.31 -5.88
C PRO A 187 -18.33 1.58 -6.70
N GLU A 188 -17.40 2.51 -6.67
CA GLU A 188 -17.47 3.77 -7.42
C GLU A 188 -17.02 3.56 -8.87
N PRO A 189 -17.71 4.20 -9.83
CA PRO A 189 -17.35 4.08 -11.25
C PRO A 189 -16.16 4.95 -11.65
N ASP A 190 -15.78 5.95 -10.84
CA ASP A 190 -14.76 6.93 -11.14
C ASP A 190 -13.89 7.23 -9.90
N ALA A 191 -12.63 7.54 -10.12
CA ALA A 191 -11.65 7.71 -9.06
C ALA A 191 -11.67 9.12 -8.44
N PRO A 192 -11.48 9.25 -7.13
CA PRO A 192 -11.39 10.55 -6.46
C PRO A 192 -9.98 11.13 -6.61
N THR A 193 -9.58 11.52 -7.83
CA THR A 193 -8.21 12.01 -8.07
C THR A 193 -7.96 13.35 -7.37
N ALA A 194 -6.80 13.45 -6.71
CA ALA A 194 -6.32 14.69 -6.10
C ALA A 194 -5.62 15.58 -7.12
N THR A 195 -4.88 14.95 -8.04
CA THR A 195 -4.13 15.62 -9.09
C THR A 195 -4.32 14.88 -10.40
N PRO A 196 -4.27 15.55 -11.57
CA PRO A 196 -4.03 14.87 -12.83
C PRO A 196 -2.68 14.16 -12.83
N TRP A 197 -2.40 13.39 -13.87
CA TRP A 197 -1.07 12.80 -14.05
C TRP A 197 0.02 13.86 -14.10
N GLN A 198 1.00 13.73 -13.22
CA GLN A 198 2.13 14.64 -13.09
C GLN A 198 3.40 14.01 -13.64
N VAL A 199 4.17 14.81 -14.36
CA VAL A 199 5.55 14.49 -14.75
C VAL A 199 6.45 14.59 -13.53
N CYS A 200 7.38 13.66 -13.36
CA CYS A 200 8.39 13.74 -12.31
C CYS A 200 9.44 14.78 -12.69
N THR A 201 9.44 15.90 -11.96
CA THR A 201 10.39 17.01 -12.06
C THR A 201 10.86 17.42 -10.67
N PRO A 202 11.93 18.23 -10.51
CA PRO A 202 12.31 18.76 -9.21
C PRO A 202 11.16 19.49 -8.47
N GLN A 203 10.21 20.08 -9.19
CA GLN A 203 9.07 20.79 -8.61
C GLN A 203 7.96 19.85 -8.12
N THR A 204 7.81 18.67 -8.71
CA THR A 204 6.72 17.73 -8.41
C THR A 204 7.16 16.55 -7.55
N ALA A 205 8.42 16.11 -7.64
CA ALA A 205 8.93 14.88 -7.05
C ALA A 205 8.77 14.81 -5.53
N GLY A 206 8.90 15.96 -4.83
CA GLY A 206 8.75 16.02 -3.38
C GLY A 206 7.42 15.48 -2.86
N GLY A 207 6.35 15.59 -3.66
CA GLY A 207 5.03 15.08 -3.35
C GLY A 207 4.76 13.63 -3.76
N PHE A 208 5.65 12.98 -4.50
CA PHE A 208 5.47 11.56 -4.90
C PHE A 208 5.63 10.67 -3.68
N THR A 209 4.86 9.55 -3.61
CA THR A 209 5.15 8.50 -2.63
C THR A 209 6.63 8.13 -2.75
N ALA A 210 7.37 8.24 -1.63
CA ALA A 210 8.81 8.03 -1.66
C ALA A 210 9.18 6.58 -2.05
N VAL A 211 8.43 5.62 -1.53
CA VAL A 211 8.61 4.20 -1.89
C VAL A 211 8.40 4.00 -3.39
N GLY A 212 7.30 4.55 -3.93
CA GLY A 212 7.01 4.48 -5.37
C GLY A 212 8.04 5.22 -6.22
N PHE A 213 8.53 6.38 -5.77
CA PHE A 213 9.56 7.14 -6.47
C PHE A 213 10.88 6.36 -6.58
N TYR A 214 11.41 5.84 -5.47
CA TYR A 214 12.66 5.08 -5.49
C TYR A 214 12.54 3.77 -6.28
N PHE A 215 11.41 3.08 -6.15
CA PHE A 215 11.09 1.92 -6.97
C PHE A 215 11.09 2.25 -8.46
N ALA A 216 10.35 3.28 -8.88
CA ALA A 216 10.22 3.66 -10.28
C ALA A 216 11.53 4.14 -10.87
N ARG A 217 12.30 4.92 -10.10
CA ARG A 217 13.63 5.41 -10.51
C ARG A 217 14.58 4.26 -10.82
N GLU A 218 14.65 3.26 -9.92
CA GLU A 218 15.52 2.09 -10.12
C GLU A 218 15.11 1.27 -11.34
N ILE A 219 13.81 1.00 -11.52
CA ILE A 219 13.33 0.29 -12.71
C ILE A 219 13.67 1.08 -13.98
N LEU A 220 13.39 2.37 -14.02
CA LEU A 220 13.68 3.22 -15.16
C LEU A 220 15.17 3.22 -15.51
N GLN A 221 16.05 3.37 -14.50
CA GLN A 221 17.50 3.39 -14.70
C GLN A 221 18.04 2.06 -15.22
N LYS A 222 17.49 0.92 -14.77
CA LYS A 222 17.95 -0.42 -15.18
C LYS A 222 17.37 -0.90 -16.49
N THR A 223 16.22 -0.38 -16.92
CA THR A 223 15.45 -0.95 -18.05
C THR A 223 15.13 0.06 -19.15
N GLY A 224 15.17 1.36 -18.86
CA GLY A 224 14.71 2.43 -19.74
C GLY A 224 13.18 2.49 -19.91
N VAL A 225 12.41 1.61 -19.26
CA VAL A 225 10.94 1.53 -19.39
C VAL A 225 10.29 2.68 -18.63
N PRO A 226 9.37 3.44 -19.23
CA PRO A 226 8.58 4.44 -18.53
C PRO A 226 7.72 3.82 -17.41
N ILE A 227 7.63 4.51 -16.24
CA ILE A 227 6.89 4.00 -15.07
C ILE A 227 5.80 4.97 -14.64
N GLY A 228 4.58 4.44 -14.52
CA GLY A 228 3.42 5.12 -13.97
C GLY A 228 3.15 4.68 -12.53
N ILE A 229 3.08 5.63 -11.62
CA ILE A 229 2.74 5.43 -10.21
C ILE A 229 1.28 5.84 -10.00
N VAL A 230 0.43 4.88 -9.66
CA VAL A 230 -0.91 5.16 -9.14
C VAL A 230 -0.81 5.18 -7.61
N ASP A 231 -0.85 6.37 -7.04
CA ASP A 231 -0.62 6.66 -5.63
C ASP A 231 -1.97 6.69 -4.89
N SER A 232 -2.45 5.50 -4.45
CA SER A 232 -3.74 5.26 -3.79
C SER A 232 -3.53 4.61 -2.43
N ASN A 233 -3.37 5.42 -1.40
CA ASN A 233 -3.03 5.03 -0.03
C ASN A 233 -3.64 6.01 0.98
N TRP A 234 -3.70 5.61 2.27
CA TRP A 234 -4.27 6.44 3.34
C TRP A 234 -3.66 6.09 4.69
N GLY A 235 -3.01 7.07 5.32
CA GLY A 235 -2.36 6.92 6.63
C GLY A 235 -3.31 6.48 7.74
N GLY A 236 -2.79 5.65 8.67
CA GLY A 236 -3.53 5.17 9.83
C GLY A 236 -4.58 4.09 9.52
N THR A 237 -4.65 3.58 8.31
CA THR A 237 -5.68 2.62 7.91
C THR A 237 -5.25 1.17 8.13
N ARG A 238 -6.21 0.34 8.52
CA ARG A 238 -6.09 -1.11 8.58
C ARG A 238 -6.21 -1.72 7.19
N ILE A 239 -5.93 -3.02 7.06
CA ILE A 239 -6.02 -3.72 5.77
C ILE A 239 -7.47 -3.95 5.30
N GLU A 240 -8.41 -4.18 6.23
CA GLU A 240 -9.79 -4.59 5.92
C GLU A 240 -10.56 -3.61 5.00
N PRO A 241 -10.45 -2.28 5.15
CA PRO A 241 -11.05 -1.33 4.21
C PRO A 241 -10.59 -1.46 2.75
N TRP A 242 -9.42 -2.06 2.51
CA TRP A 242 -8.83 -2.21 1.18
C TRP A 242 -9.15 -3.54 0.49
N VAL A 243 -9.85 -4.45 1.19
CA VAL A 243 -10.24 -5.77 0.66
C VAL A 243 -11.60 -5.68 0.01
N SER A 244 -11.78 -6.24 -1.18
CA SER A 244 -13.10 -6.34 -1.82
C SER A 244 -14.06 -7.18 -0.97
N THR A 245 -15.22 -6.63 -0.65
CA THR A 245 -16.25 -7.35 0.13
C THR A 245 -16.79 -8.59 -0.59
N ALA A 246 -16.80 -8.59 -1.92
CA ALA A 246 -17.24 -9.74 -2.73
C ALA A 246 -16.32 -10.97 -2.61
N ASP A 247 -15.07 -10.75 -2.16
CA ASP A 247 -14.03 -11.79 -2.11
C ASP A 247 -13.64 -12.19 -0.69
N LEU A 248 -14.31 -11.60 0.32
CA LEU A 248 -14.10 -11.93 1.72
C LEU A 248 -14.75 -13.28 2.06
N GLY A 249 -13.97 -14.36 2.01
CA GLY A 249 -14.27 -15.54 2.79
C GLY A 249 -14.01 -15.35 4.30
N LEU A 250 -13.69 -14.10 4.71
CA LEU A 250 -13.50 -13.71 6.10
C LEU A 250 -14.84 -13.29 6.71
N PRO A 251 -15.05 -13.55 8.02
CA PRO A 251 -16.19 -12.95 8.72
C PRO A 251 -16.18 -11.45 8.46
N ALA A 252 -17.31 -10.89 8.05
CA ALA A 252 -17.44 -9.46 7.82
C ALA A 252 -16.86 -8.72 9.03
N ALA A 253 -15.74 -8.03 8.85
CA ALA A 253 -15.17 -7.24 9.92
C ALA A 253 -16.22 -6.20 10.31
N LYS A 254 -16.46 -6.05 11.61
CA LYS A 254 -17.35 -4.99 12.11
C LYS A 254 -16.80 -3.65 11.63
N GLY A 255 -17.54 -2.91 10.82
CA GLY A 255 -17.24 -1.55 10.41
C GLY A 255 -16.88 -1.42 8.92
N ASP A 256 -15.78 -0.83 8.60
CA ASP A 256 -15.36 -0.15 7.39
C ASP A 256 -14.81 -1.05 6.25
N THR A 257 -15.08 -2.36 6.30
CA THR A 257 -14.55 -3.33 5.34
C THR A 257 -14.96 -2.99 3.89
N GLY A 258 -13.98 -2.94 2.99
CA GLY A 258 -14.19 -2.69 1.57
C GLY A 258 -14.45 -1.24 1.20
N SER A 259 -14.57 -0.32 2.17
CA SER A 259 -14.98 1.06 1.86
C SER A 259 -13.93 1.82 1.03
N MET A 260 -12.65 1.61 1.29
CA MET A 260 -11.55 2.21 0.53
C MET A 260 -11.33 1.47 -0.79
N TYR A 261 -11.48 0.13 -0.79
CA TYR A 261 -11.51 -0.62 -2.03
C TYR A 261 -12.56 -0.04 -3.00
N ASN A 262 -13.78 0.13 -2.53
CA ASN A 262 -14.90 0.63 -3.35
C ASN A 262 -14.62 2.02 -3.95
N ALA A 263 -14.01 2.93 -3.19
CA ALA A 263 -13.77 4.30 -3.63
C ALA A 263 -12.43 4.52 -4.33
N MET A 264 -11.36 3.82 -3.90
CA MET A 264 -9.99 4.16 -4.27
C MET A 264 -9.27 3.05 -5.08
N ILE A 265 -9.84 1.84 -5.15
CA ILE A 265 -9.25 0.71 -5.90
C ILE A 265 -10.19 0.26 -7.02
N HIS A 266 -11.48 0.06 -6.73
CA HIS A 266 -12.44 -0.41 -7.73
C HIS A 266 -12.46 0.43 -9.02
N PRO A 267 -12.37 1.77 -8.98
CA PRO A 267 -12.32 2.58 -10.20
C PRO A 267 -11.13 2.27 -11.13
N LEU A 268 -10.08 1.62 -10.59
CA LEU A 268 -8.86 1.26 -11.31
C LEU A 268 -8.92 -0.11 -11.99
N VAL A 269 -9.82 -1.00 -11.59
CA VAL A 269 -9.78 -2.41 -12.03
C VAL A 269 -9.91 -2.60 -13.56
N ARG A 270 -10.40 -1.58 -14.26
CA ARG A 270 -10.43 -1.56 -15.73
C ARG A 270 -9.10 -1.12 -16.36
N LEU A 271 -8.25 -0.40 -15.61
CA LEU A 271 -6.95 0.05 -16.08
C LEU A 271 -5.97 -1.12 -15.98
N PRO A 272 -5.41 -1.62 -17.09
CA PRO A 272 -4.36 -2.64 -17.02
C PRO A 272 -3.15 -2.12 -16.25
N ILE A 273 -2.56 -3.00 -15.42
CA ILE A 273 -1.40 -2.65 -14.59
C ILE A 273 -0.29 -3.69 -14.72
N LYS A 274 0.94 -3.32 -14.41
CA LYS A 274 2.04 -4.27 -14.26
C LYS A 274 1.95 -5.01 -12.93
N GLY A 275 1.68 -4.29 -11.83
CA GLY A 275 1.61 -4.88 -10.51
C GLY A 275 1.25 -3.88 -9.42
N ALA A 276 1.33 -4.34 -8.17
CA ALA A 276 1.05 -3.53 -6.99
C ALA A 276 2.20 -3.57 -5.97
N LEU A 277 2.41 -2.45 -5.29
CA LEU A 277 3.27 -2.29 -4.12
C LEU A 277 2.39 -2.01 -2.91
N TRP A 278 2.63 -2.74 -1.81
CA TRP A 278 1.83 -2.65 -0.60
C TRP A 278 2.70 -2.39 0.63
N TYR A 279 2.42 -1.30 1.36
CA TYR A 279 3.10 -1.02 2.62
C TYR A 279 2.06 -0.69 3.70
N GLN A 280 1.74 -1.68 4.51
CA GLN A 280 0.76 -1.61 5.59
C GLN A 280 1.02 -2.74 6.58
N GLY A 281 0.53 -2.59 7.80
CA GLY A 281 0.60 -3.58 8.87
C GLY A 281 0.55 -2.92 10.24
N GLU A 282 1.04 -1.70 10.36
CA GLU A 282 1.18 -0.97 11.61
C GLU A 282 -0.16 -0.83 12.34
N SER A 283 -1.23 -0.51 11.62
CA SER A 283 -2.58 -0.40 12.18
C SER A 283 -3.24 -1.75 12.53
N ASN A 284 -2.63 -2.88 12.14
CA ASN A 284 -3.00 -4.25 12.50
C ASN A 284 -1.94 -4.90 13.42
N GLY A 285 -1.02 -4.15 14.00
CA GLY A 285 0.18 -4.65 14.71
C GLY A 285 -0.07 -5.61 15.86
N THR A 286 -1.30 -5.67 16.40
CA THR A 286 -1.71 -6.62 17.45
C THR A 286 -2.39 -7.88 16.91
N GLU A 287 -2.55 -8.03 15.60
CA GLU A 287 -3.35 -9.07 14.95
C GLU A 287 -2.52 -10.00 14.05
N GLY A 288 -1.26 -10.24 14.45
CA GLY A 288 -0.32 -11.02 13.65
C GLY A 288 -0.87 -12.35 13.17
N ASP A 289 -1.53 -13.10 14.03
CA ASP A 289 -2.00 -14.46 13.72
C ASP A 289 -3.04 -14.50 12.58
N SER A 290 -3.86 -13.45 12.44
CA SER A 290 -4.91 -13.35 11.41
C SER A 290 -4.50 -12.55 10.18
N TYR A 291 -3.31 -11.94 10.17
CA TYR A 291 -2.92 -11.00 9.12
C TYR A 291 -2.61 -11.71 7.78
N TYR A 292 -2.16 -12.96 7.83
CA TYR A 292 -1.92 -13.76 6.62
C TYR A 292 -3.20 -13.96 5.80
N GLU A 293 -4.30 -14.34 6.45
CA GLU A 293 -5.60 -14.55 5.79
C GLU A 293 -6.12 -13.25 5.17
N LYS A 294 -5.86 -12.12 5.82
CA LYS A 294 -6.21 -10.79 5.30
C LYS A 294 -5.36 -10.40 4.09
N MET A 295 -4.07 -10.70 4.11
CA MET A 295 -3.17 -10.52 2.96
C MET A 295 -3.60 -11.42 1.79
N LEU A 296 -3.95 -12.67 2.05
CA LEU A 296 -4.46 -13.59 1.04
C LEU A 296 -5.75 -13.04 0.40
N ALA A 297 -6.69 -12.57 1.21
CA ALA A 297 -7.94 -11.98 0.73
C ALA A 297 -7.71 -10.70 -0.09
N LEU A 298 -6.79 -9.82 0.36
CA LEU A 298 -6.43 -8.61 -0.36
C LEU A 298 -5.86 -8.95 -1.76
N ILE A 299 -4.84 -9.78 -1.80
CA ILE A 299 -4.09 -10.09 -3.03
C ILE A 299 -4.97 -10.87 -4.01
N SER A 300 -5.63 -11.93 -3.55
CA SER A 300 -6.50 -12.74 -4.41
C SER A 300 -7.73 -11.95 -4.87
N GLY A 301 -8.31 -11.14 -4.01
CA GLY A 301 -9.44 -10.28 -4.35
C GLY A 301 -9.09 -9.25 -5.42
N TRP A 302 -7.97 -8.53 -5.26
CA TRP A 302 -7.53 -7.58 -6.29
C TRP A 302 -7.26 -8.27 -7.62
N ARG A 303 -6.52 -9.38 -7.64
CA ARG A 303 -6.23 -10.16 -8.85
C ARG A 303 -7.49 -10.62 -9.57
N LYS A 304 -8.47 -11.11 -8.82
CA LYS A 304 -9.76 -11.54 -9.36
C LYS A 304 -10.51 -10.36 -10.00
N GLN A 305 -10.53 -9.21 -9.35
CA GLN A 305 -11.24 -8.02 -9.86
C GLN A 305 -10.56 -7.43 -11.10
N TRP A 306 -9.22 -7.41 -11.17
CA TRP A 306 -8.49 -6.99 -12.36
C TRP A 306 -8.62 -7.97 -13.54
N GLY A 307 -8.79 -9.26 -13.26
CA GLY A 307 -8.89 -10.30 -14.29
C GLY A 307 -7.60 -10.48 -15.12
N GLN A 308 -6.43 -10.11 -14.55
CA GLN A 308 -5.13 -10.19 -15.22
C GLN A 308 -4.25 -11.34 -14.73
N GLY A 309 -4.85 -12.37 -14.07
CA GLY A 309 -4.11 -13.48 -13.45
C GLY A 309 -3.29 -13.02 -12.24
N ASP A 310 -2.23 -13.76 -11.95
CA ASP A 310 -1.37 -13.52 -10.80
C ASP A 310 -0.34 -12.42 -11.09
N PHE A 311 -0.79 -11.19 -11.32
CA PHE A 311 0.13 -10.07 -11.50
C PHE A 311 1.02 -9.87 -10.25
N PRO A 312 2.25 -9.31 -10.39
CA PRO A 312 3.19 -9.09 -9.29
C PRO A 312 2.58 -8.27 -8.16
N PHE A 313 2.72 -8.76 -6.93
CA PHE A 313 2.28 -8.07 -5.73
C PHE A 313 3.41 -8.06 -4.71
N TYR A 314 4.11 -6.93 -4.58
CA TYR A 314 5.26 -6.81 -3.71
C TYR A 314 4.91 -5.99 -2.47
N PHE A 315 5.35 -6.45 -1.30
CA PHE A 315 4.98 -5.82 -0.04
C PHE A 315 6.17 -5.62 0.89
N VAL A 316 5.96 -4.78 1.89
CA VAL A 316 6.98 -4.41 2.87
C VAL A 316 6.69 -5.11 4.18
N GLN A 317 7.70 -5.79 4.75
CA GLN A 317 7.65 -6.28 6.12
C GLN A 317 7.87 -5.11 7.09
N LEU A 318 7.16 -5.08 8.22
CA LEU A 318 7.21 -3.97 9.18
C LEU A 318 8.62 -3.70 9.70
N ALA A 319 8.97 -2.42 9.79
CA ALA A 319 10.21 -1.93 10.37
C ALA A 319 10.27 -2.10 11.90
N ASN A 320 11.42 -1.81 12.50
CA ASN A 320 11.62 -1.69 13.94
C ASN A 320 10.76 -0.56 14.50
N PHE A 321 10.20 -0.77 15.70
CA PHE A 321 9.37 0.22 16.37
C PHE A 321 9.46 0.11 17.89
N GLN A 322 9.46 1.22 18.61
CA GLN A 322 9.57 1.36 20.07
C GLN A 322 10.97 1.00 20.63
N ALA A 323 11.08 0.91 21.94
CA ALA A 323 12.30 0.51 22.60
C ALA A 323 12.64 -0.96 22.34
N PRO A 324 13.95 -1.32 22.21
CA PRO A 324 14.37 -2.70 22.10
C PRO A 324 13.99 -3.51 23.35
N SER A 325 13.61 -4.77 23.15
CA SER A 325 13.40 -5.69 24.26
C SER A 325 14.74 -6.23 24.78
N VAL A 326 14.82 -6.44 26.09
CA VAL A 326 15.88 -7.19 26.76
C VAL A 326 15.48 -8.64 27.01
N ASP A 327 14.21 -8.97 26.84
CA ASP A 327 13.65 -10.31 27.06
C ASP A 327 13.83 -11.17 25.78
N PRO A 328 14.54 -12.32 25.87
CA PRO A 328 14.72 -13.23 24.73
C PRO A 328 13.42 -13.91 24.28
N THR A 329 12.36 -13.88 25.06
CA THR A 329 11.07 -14.49 24.72
C THR A 329 10.45 -13.84 23.49
N GLY A 330 10.49 -12.52 23.36
CA GLY A 330 9.90 -11.80 22.24
C GLY A 330 8.42 -12.18 21.98
N GLY A 331 8.02 -12.29 20.71
CA GLY A 331 6.72 -12.87 20.30
C GLY A 331 5.51 -11.96 20.47
N ASN A 332 5.69 -10.65 20.59
CA ASN A 332 4.57 -9.69 20.59
C ASN A 332 3.82 -9.65 19.24
N GLY A 333 2.67 -8.97 19.22
CA GLY A 333 1.83 -8.88 18.02
C GLY A 333 2.55 -8.38 16.77
N TRP A 334 3.53 -7.47 16.92
CA TRP A 334 4.35 -6.94 15.81
C TRP A 334 5.26 -8.01 15.20
N ALA A 335 5.92 -8.83 16.05
CA ALA A 335 6.73 -9.96 15.60
C ALA A 335 5.89 -11.01 14.86
N ARG A 336 4.71 -11.33 15.38
CA ARG A 336 3.75 -12.25 14.73
C ARG A 336 3.20 -11.70 13.43
N LEU A 337 3.02 -10.38 13.33
CA LEU A 337 2.58 -9.75 12.09
C LEU A 337 3.68 -9.87 11.00
N ARG A 338 4.96 -9.66 11.35
CA ARG A 338 6.08 -9.91 10.43
C ARG A 338 6.14 -11.38 9.98
N GLU A 339 5.86 -12.32 10.89
CA GLU A 339 5.74 -13.74 10.54
C GLU A 339 4.62 -13.98 9.52
N ALA A 340 3.44 -13.36 9.71
CA ALA A 340 2.33 -13.44 8.76
C ALA A 340 2.70 -12.81 7.40
N GLN A 341 3.44 -11.70 7.40
CA GLN A 341 3.98 -11.11 6.17
C GLN A 341 4.96 -12.07 5.49
N THR A 342 5.87 -12.71 6.23
CA THR A 342 6.77 -13.74 5.67
C THR A 342 6.00 -14.92 5.10
N LYS A 343 4.97 -15.42 5.81
CA LYS A 343 4.07 -16.48 5.33
C LYS A 343 3.37 -16.09 4.03
N SER A 344 3.09 -14.81 3.82
CA SER A 344 2.44 -14.31 2.59
C SER A 344 3.30 -14.49 1.33
N LEU A 345 4.59 -14.80 1.45
CA LEU A 345 5.44 -15.22 0.33
C LEU A 345 5.02 -16.56 -0.29
N SER A 346 4.17 -17.35 0.39
CA SER A 346 3.55 -18.56 -0.17
C SER A 346 2.46 -18.25 -1.22
N ILE A 347 1.96 -17.02 -1.28
CA ILE A 347 1.00 -16.59 -2.31
C ILE A 347 1.78 -16.43 -3.63
N PRO A 348 1.31 -17.02 -4.75
CA PRO A 348 2.01 -16.93 -6.02
C PRO A 348 2.36 -15.50 -6.42
N ASN A 349 3.50 -15.34 -7.08
CA ASN A 349 3.99 -14.07 -7.63
C ASN A 349 3.98 -12.88 -6.64
N THR A 350 4.40 -13.16 -5.39
CA THR A 350 4.64 -12.15 -4.36
C THR A 350 6.12 -12.00 -4.04
N GLY A 351 6.49 -10.88 -3.43
CA GLY A 351 7.85 -10.62 -2.94
C GLY A 351 7.79 -9.64 -1.76
N MET A 352 8.79 -9.72 -0.86
CA MET A 352 8.78 -8.97 0.38
C MET A 352 10.09 -8.21 0.59
N ALA A 353 10.00 -6.91 0.85
CA ALA A 353 11.12 -6.10 1.30
C ALA A 353 11.23 -6.19 2.84
N VAL A 354 12.28 -6.83 3.33
CA VAL A 354 12.65 -6.83 4.75
C VAL A 354 13.35 -5.53 5.09
N ILE A 355 12.92 -4.82 6.14
CA ILE A 355 13.43 -3.47 6.47
C ILE A 355 13.74 -3.27 7.95
N ILE A 356 14.06 -4.31 8.67
CA ILE A 356 14.40 -4.25 10.11
C ILE A 356 15.73 -3.51 10.40
N ASP A 357 16.48 -3.16 9.39
CA ASP A 357 17.76 -2.45 9.42
C ASP A 357 17.67 -0.98 8.99
N THR A 358 16.46 -0.47 8.74
CA THR A 358 16.27 0.89 8.21
C THR A 358 15.98 1.96 9.26
N VAL A 359 15.82 1.56 10.52
CA VAL A 359 15.54 2.45 11.66
C VAL A 359 16.75 2.53 12.56
N GLN A 360 17.22 3.73 12.84
CA GLN A 360 18.23 3.97 13.88
C GLN A 360 17.57 4.00 15.26
N LEU A 361 18.25 3.48 16.29
CA LEU A 361 17.73 3.39 17.66
C LEU A 361 17.14 4.71 18.16
N ALA A 362 17.85 5.83 17.93
CA ALA A 362 17.38 7.17 18.32
C ALA A 362 16.07 7.61 17.67
N GLN A 363 15.64 6.93 16.60
CA GLN A 363 14.42 7.21 15.84
C GLN A 363 13.36 6.12 15.99
N SER A 364 13.61 5.08 16.79
CA SER A 364 12.73 3.91 16.90
C SER A 364 11.35 4.21 17.51
N GLY A 365 11.19 5.36 18.19
CA GLY A 365 9.90 5.86 18.64
C GLY A 365 9.01 6.42 17.53
N ASP A 366 9.55 6.73 16.35
CA ASP A 366 8.78 7.14 15.17
C ASP A 366 8.40 5.90 14.34
N ILE A 367 7.10 5.67 14.18
CA ILE A 367 6.56 4.57 13.36
C ILE A 367 6.84 4.73 11.86
N HIS A 368 7.39 5.88 11.45
CA HIS A 368 7.66 6.25 10.06
C HIS A 368 9.17 6.31 9.77
N PRO A 369 9.82 5.18 9.43
CA PRO A 369 11.22 5.19 9.03
C PRO A 369 11.49 6.19 7.90
N LYS A 370 12.45 7.08 8.09
CA LYS A 370 12.79 8.10 7.07
C LYS A 370 13.58 7.51 5.88
N ASN A 371 14.18 6.33 6.05
CA ASN A 371 14.85 5.62 4.96
C ASN A 371 13.84 4.90 4.06
N LYS A 372 13.22 5.62 3.13
CA LYS A 372 12.37 5.03 2.09
C LYS A 372 13.15 4.60 0.85
N PHE A 373 14.42 5.03 0.74
CA PHE A 373 15.32 4.60 -0.34
C PHE A 373 15.49 3.08 -0.36
N ASP A 374 15.96 2.50 0.75
CA ASP A 374 16.14 1.04 0.83
C ASP A 374 14.83 0.27 0.62
N VAL A 375 13.69 0.83 1.07
CA VAL A 375 12.37 0.20 0.86
C VAL A 375 12.05 0.09 -0.64
N GLY A 376 12.12 1.22 -1.35
CA GLY A 376 11.85 1.25 -2.79
C GLY A 376 12.83 0.40 -3.60
N MET A 377 14.12 0.47 -3.26
CA MET A 377 15.18 -0.32 -3.91
C MET A 377 14.98 -1.83 -3.71
N ARG A 378 14.60 -2.28 -2.49
CA ARG A 378 14.36 -3.70 -2.20
C ARG A 378 13.12 -4.23 -2.91
N LEU A 379 12.06 -3.43 -3.02
CA LEU A 379 10.89 -3.78 -3.85
C LEU A 379 11.28 -3.84 -5.34
N ALA A 380 12.09 -2.89 -5.83
CA ALA A 380 12.56 -2.88 -7.22
C ALA A 380 13.41 -4.10 -7.56
N ARG A 381 14.23 -4.63 -6.63
CA ARG A 381 14.98 -5.87 -6.84
C ARG A 381 14.08 -7.06 -7.15
N TRP A 382 12.95 -7.20 -6.45
CA TRP A 382 11.96 -8.24 -6.76
C TRP A 382 11.42 -8.11 -8.19
N ALA A 383 11.02 -6.89 -8.58
CA ALA A 383 10.53 -6.64 -9.92
C ALA A 383 11.61 -6.89 -10.98
N LEU A 384 12.82 -6.34 -10.81
CA LEU A 384 13.93 -6.51 -11.75
C LEU A 384 14.28 -7.98 -11.97
N GLY A 385 14.35 -8.77 -10.88
CA GLY A 385 14.68 -10.19 -10.97
C GLY A 385 13.58 -11.04 -11.58
N ARG A 386 12.31 -10.76 -11.29
CA ARG A 386 11.18 -11.61 -11.71
C ARG A 386 10.48 -11.11 -12.97
N ASP A 387 10.32 -9.78 -13.12
CA ASP A 387 9.45 -9.22 -14.16
C ASP A 387 10.23 -8.51 -15.28
N TYR A 388 11.47 -8.12 -15.02
CA TYR A 388 12.31 -7.40 -15.99
C TYR A 388 13.55 -8.18 -16.45
N GLY A 389 13.57 -9.50 -16.19
CA GLY A 389 14.52 -10.43 -16.80
C GLY A 389 15.92 -10.49 -16.19
N GLN A 390 16.19 -9.83 -15.05
CA GLN A 390 17.49 -9.89 -14.37
C GLN A 390 17.58 -11.13 -13.47
N LYS A 391 17.59 -12.32 -14.07
CA LYS A 391 17.43 -13.61 -13.38
C LYS A 391 18.51 -13.91 -12.33
N ASP A 392 19.72 -13.36 -12.49
CA ASP A 392 20.83 -13.55 -11.57
C ASP A 392 20.81 -12.57 -10.38
N LEU A 393 19.85 -11.65 -10.36
CA LEU A 393 19.73 -10.67 -9.28
C LEU A 393 19.20 -11.34 -8.01
N VAL A 394 19.97 -11.26 -6.92
CA VAL A 394 19.52 -11.69 -5.59
C VAL A 394 18.44 -10.71 -5.09
N VAL A 395 17.21 -11.18 -5.01
CA VAL A 395 16.03 -10.32 -4.79
C VAL A 395 15.66 -10.15 -3.31
N SER A 396 16.11 -11.05 -2.44
CA SER A 396 15.78 -11.07 -1.01
C SER A 396 17.02 -11.30 -0.14
N GLY A 397 16.96 -10.86 1.11
CA GLY A 397 17.83 -11.34 2.17
C GLY A 397 17.46 -12.76 2.62
N PRO A 398 18.24 -13.34 3.56
CA PRO A 398 18.05 -14.71 4.02
C PRO A 398 16.66 -14.93 4.62
N LEU A 399 16.00 -16.01 4.20
CA LEU A 399 14.73 -16.50 4.76
C LEU A 399 14.98 -17.86 5.39
N PHE A 400 14.50 -18.06 6.62
CA PHE A 400 14.61 -19.34 7.34
C PHE A 400 14.03 -20.48 6.50
N LYS A 401 14.75 -21.61 6.42
CA LYS A 401 14.37 -22.78 5.63
C LYS A 401 14.19 -24.04 6.48
N ALA A 402 15.16 -24.34 7.34
CA ALA A 402 15.14 -25.56 8.13
C ALA A 402 15.94 -25.41 9.44
N LEU A 403 15.54 -26.18 10.45
CA LEU A 403 16.23 -26.36 11.73
C LEU A 403 16.72 -27.81 11.83
N LYS A 404 17.96 -27.99 12.26
CA LYS A 404 18.53 -29.29 12.65
C LYS A 404 19.16 -29.18 14.02
N ILE A 405 18.80 -30.07 14.94
CA ILE A 405 19.42 -30.16 16.26
C ILE A 405 20.63 -31.06 16.17
N GLU A 406 21.78 -30.58 16.69
CA GLU A 406 23.06 -31.23 16.65
C GLU A 406 23.67 -31.25 18.08
N GLY A 407 23.20 -32.17 18.95
CA GLY A 407 23.53 -32.22 20.35
C GLY A 407 23.05 -31.01 21.13
N ASP A 408 23.95 -30.23 21.69
CA ASP A 408 23.67 -28.98 22.42
C ASP A 408 23.56 -27.74 21.52
N LYS A 409 23.56 -27.93 20.20
CA LYS A 409 23.53 -26.87 19.19
C LYS A 409 22.29 -27.00 18.29
N ALA A 410 21.85 -25.88 17.76
CA ALA A 410 20.81 -25.80 16.73
C ALA A 410 21.37 -25.13 15.48
N ARG A 411 21.32 -25.81 14.34
CA ARG A 411 21.76 -25.35 13.03
C ARG A 411 20.54 -24.91 12.21
N MET A 412 20.57 -23.68 11.73
CA MET A 412 19.56 -23.12 10.84
C MET A 412 20.09 -22.98 9.42
N GLU A 413 19.32 -23.49 8.45
CA GLU A 413 19.54 -23.27 7.03
C GLU A 413 18.64 -22.14 6.52
N PHE A 414 19.12 -21.43 5.50
CA PHE A 414 18.42 -20.31 4.88
C PHE A 414 18.33 -20.47 3.37
N SER A 415 17.26 -19.95 2.79
CA SER A 415 17.19 -19.62 1.36
C SER A 415 17.60 -18.18 1.13
N HIS A 416 17.81 -17.78 -0.12
CA HIS A 416 18.18 -16.41 -0.52
C HIS A 416 19.50 -15.91 0.13
N THR A 417 20.42 -16.80 0.35
CA THR A 417 21.74 -16.48 0.92
C THR A 417 22.66 -15.77 -0.07
N GLY A 418 22.29 -15.70 -1.35
CA GLY A 418 23.11 -15.08 -2.39
C GLY A 418 24.50 -15.70 -2.46
N THR A 419 25.54 -14.88 -2.46
CA THR A 419 26.96 -15.32 -2.47
C THR A 419 27.47 -15.73 -1.08
N GLY A 420 26.62 -15.73 -0.06
CA GLY A 420 26.88 -16.20 1.29
C GLY A 420 26.27 -15.32 2.37
N LEU A 421 26.26 -15.84 3.60
CA LEU A 421 25.86 -15.10 4.79
C LEU A 421 27.01 -14.22 5.30
N MET A 422 26.66 -13.09 5.92
CA MET A 422 27.62 -12.23 6.61
C MET A 422 27.01 -11.63 7.88
N ILE A 423 27.86 -11.21 8.79
CA ILE A 423 27.52 -10.30 9.86
C ILE A 423 27.63 -8.90 9.27
N GLY A 424 26.53 -8.18 9.17
CA GLY A 424 26.50 -6.90 8.49
C GLY A 424 26.32 -5.72 9.43
N LYS A 425 26.86 -4.56 9.01
CA LYS A 425 26.61 -3.26 9.62
C LYS A 425 25.95 -2.35 8.60
N LYS A 426 24.82 -1.75 8.97
CA LYS A 426 24.05 -0.82 8.13
C LYS A 426 24.01 0.57 8.77
N GLU A 427 24.40 1.60 8.01
CA GLU A 427 24.39 2.98 8.46
C GLU A 427 23.68 3.88 7.43
N GLY A 428 22.62 4.56 7.87
CA GLY A 428 21.87 5.50 7.03
C GLY A 428 21.43 4.89 5.70
N LEU A 429 21.80 5.53 4.58
CA LEU A 429 21.53 5.06 3.22
C LEU A 429 22.68 4.24 2.61
N THR A 430 23.81 4.09 3.31
CA THR A 430 24.93 3.30 2.82
C THR A 430 24.54 1.83 2.76
N PRO A 431 24.92 1.06 1.72
CA PRO A 431 24.70 -0.38 1.68
C PRO A 431 25.30 -1.07 2.91
N ALA A 432 24.67 -2.14 3.40
CA ALA A 432 25.22 -2.91 4.50
C ALA A 432 26.57 -3.54 4.09
N ALA A 433 27.56 -3.41 4.98
CA ALA A 433 28.91 -3.95 4.80
C ALA A 433 29.22 -5.02 5.85
N GLU A 434 30.14 -5.96 5.54
CA GLU A 434 30.56 -6.99 6.47
C GLU A 434 31.32 -6.37 7.67
N ASP A 435 30.91 -6.74 8.88
CA ASP A 435 31.57 -6.38 10.13
C ASP A 435 32.20 -7.66 10.74
N LYS A 436 33.50 -7.83 10.51
CA LYS A 436 34.23 -9.03 10.91
C LYS A 436 34.49 -9.12 12.40
N GLU A 437 34.43 -7.99 13.10
CA GLU A 437 34.69 -7.92 14.56
C GLU A 437 33.41 -8.11 15.37
N ALA A 438 32.24 -7.93 14.74
CA ALA A 438 30.98 -8.10 15.40
C ALA A 438 30.62 -9.58 15.62
N LYS A 439 29.71 -9.81 16.58
CA LYS A 439 29.04 -11.09 16.79
C LYS A 439 27.62 -11.03 16.27
N LEU A 440 27.07 -12.16 15.83
CA LEU A 440 25.65 -12.26 15.51
C LEU A 440 24.82 -11.97 16.75
N GLN A 441 23.78 -11.18 16.57
CA GLN A 441 22.90 -10.68 17.60
C GLN A 441 21.45 -11.16 17.40
N ARG A 442 20.64 -11.06 18.46
CA ARG A 442 19.18 -11.28 18.44
C ARG A 442 18.75 -12.71 18.12
N PHE A 443 19.62 -13.69 18.42
CA PHE A 443 19.24 -15.09 18.45
C PHE A 443 18.88 -15.50 19.87
N ALA A 444 17.74 -16.21 20.02
CA ALA A 444 17.31 -16.82 21.26
C ALA A 444 17.03 -18.31 21.04
N VAL A 445 17.30 -19.14 22.06
CA VAL A 445 17.13 -20.59 22.02
C VAL A 445 16.33 -21.04 23.24
N ALA A 446 15.51 -22.09 23.08
CA ALA A 446 14.76 -22.71 24.16
C ALA A 446 14.88 -24.23 24.14
N GLY A 447 14.85 -24.84 25.33
CA GLY A 447 14.68 -26.27 25.53
C GLY A 447 13.20 -26.70 25.59
N ALA A 448 12.95 -27.96 25.94
CA ALA A 448 11.59 -28.52 26.08
C ALA A 448 10.76 -27.85 27.18
N ASP A 449 11.37 -27.17 28.13
CA ASP A 449 10.73 -26.39 29.18
C ASP A 449 10.19 -25.04 28.70
N LYS A 450 10.45 -24.68 27.41
CA LYS A 450 10.04 -23.46 26.73
C LYS A 450 10.58 -22.17 27.33
N LYS A 451 11.64 -22.24 28.13
CA LYS A 451 12.34 -21.05 28.62
C LYS A 451 13.34 -20.56 27.59
N TRP A 452 13.28 -19.27 27.29
CA TRP A 452 14.12 -18.63 26.28
C TRP A 452 15.35 -18.00 26.90
N PHE A 453 16.47 -18.19 26.24
CA PHE A 453 17.77 -17.61 26.61
C PHE A 453 18.41 -17.01 25.36
N TRP A 454 19.11 -15.89 25.53
CA TRP A 454 19.97 -15.38 24.46
C TRP A 454 21.05 -16.41 24.09
N ALA A 455 21.28 -16.58 22.81
CA ALA A 455 22.19 -17.57 22.28
C ALA A 455 23.43 -16.92 21.67
N THR A 456 24.55 -17.62 21.78
CA THR A 456 25.72 -17.38 20.94
C THR A 456 25.44 -17.98 19.57
N ALA A 457 25.64 -17.17 18.51
CA ALA A 457 25.40 -17.55 17.14
C ALA A 457 26.64 -17.34 16.28
N VAL A 458 26.94 -18.28 15.39
CA VAL A 458 28.07 -18.21 14.44
C VAL A 458 27.62 -18.64 13.04
N ILE A 459 28.26 -18.07 12.01
CA ILE A 459 28.07 -18.51 10.63
C ILE A 459 29.03 -19.62 10.32
N GLU A 460 28.55 -20.81 9.96
CA GLU A 460 29.33 -21.98 9.57
C GLU A 460 28.78 -22.59 8.27
N ASN A 461 29.56 -22.65 7.23
CA ASN A 461 29.21 -23.29 5.95
C ASN A 461 27.87 -22.76 5.39
N ASN A 462 27.69 -21.42 5.40
CA ASN A 462 26.48 -20.74 4.91
C ASN A 462 25.19 -21.11 5.68
N ALA A 463 25.30 -21.54 6.92
CA ALA A 463 24.24 -21.75 7.90
C ALA A 463 24.56 -20.96 9.17
N VAL A 464 23.59 -20.79 10.06
CA VAL A 464 23.83 -20.23 11.40
C VAL A 464 23.71 -21.35 12.44
N VAL A 465 24.70 -21.46 13.30
CA VAL A 465 24.71 -22.41 14.44
C VAL A 465 24.57 -21.60 15.72
N VAL A 466 23.59 -21.97 16.56
CA VAL A 466 23.35 -21.32 17.86
C VAL A 466 23.49 -22.30 18.99
N SER A 467 23.94 -21.81 20.14
CA SER A 467 24.00 -22.55 21.41
C SER A 467 23.87 -21.60 22.59
N SER A 468 23.47 -22.13 23.74
CA SER A 468 23.48 -21.41 25.02
C SER A 468 23.96 -22.34 26.15
N PRO A 469 24.77 -21.87 27.08
CA PRO A 469 25.16 -22.68 28.23
C PRO A 469 23.96 -23.08 29.12
N ASP A 470 22.89 -22.31 29.07
CA ASP A 470 21.66 -22.52 29.84
C ASP A 470 20.68 -23.50 29.18
N VAL A 471 20.94 -23.94 27.91
CA VAL A 471 20.06 -24.86 27.16
C VAL A 471 20.90 -26.00 26.59
N LYS A 472 20.90 -27.13 27.27
CA LYS A 472 21.69 -28.32 26.86
C LYS A 472 21.05 -29.13 25.74
N GLU A 473 19.73 -29.07 25.65
CA GLU A 473 18.93 -29.77 24.66
C GLU A 473 18.01 -28.75 23.97
N PRO A 474 18.53 -28.00 22.98
CA PRO A 474 17.72 -27.01 22.25
C PRO A 474 16.62 -27.68 21.41
N VAL A 475 15.42 -27.12 21.41
CA VAL A 475 14.31 -27.58 20.58
C VAL A 475 13.77 -26.49 19.67
N ALA A 476 14.03 -25.21 20.02
CA ALA A 476 13.52 -24.08 19.25
C ALA A 476 14.50 -22.90 19.24
N VAL A 477 14.43 -22.13 18.15
CA VAL A 477 15.22 -20.92 17.93
C VAL A 477 14.32 -19.78 17.45
N ARG A 478 14.61 -18.56 17.92
CA ARG A 478 14.04 -17.31 17.41
C ARG A 478 15.17 -16.38 16.96
N TYR A 479 14.92 -15.64 15.88
CA TYR A 479 15.79 -14.56 15.41
C TYR A 479 15.00 -13.30 15.23
N ALA A 480 15.41 -12.21 15.90
CA ALA A 480 14.81 -10.89 15.77
C ALA A 480 13.26 -10.90 15.95
N PHE A 481 12.72 -11.87 16.72
CA PHE A 481 11.28 -12.12 16.86
C PHE A 481 10.66 -11.24 17.94
N GLU A 482 10.79 -9.92 17.77
CA GLU A 482 10.33 -8.88 18.69
C GLU A 482 9.93 -7.60 17.94
N MET A 483 9.32 -6.62 18.60
CA MET A 483 8.87 -5.37 17.97
C MET A 483 10.05 -4.54 17.46
N ASN A 484 11.09 -4.38 18.27
CA ASN A 484 12.32 -3.69 17.90
C ASN A 484 13.55 -4.59 18.11
N PRO A 485 13.94 -5.36 17.09
CA PRO A 485 15.15 -6.17 17.15
C PRO A 485 16.41 -5.34 16.82
N ASP A 486 16.57 -4.20 17.49
CA ASP A 486 17.75 -3.36 17.31
C ASP A 486 19.04 -4.17 17.51
N GLY A 487 20.00 -4.01 16.59
CA GLY A 487 21.22 -4.80 16.54
C GLY A 487 21.11 -6.14 15.79
N ALA A 488 19.93 -6.51 15.23
CA ALA A 488 19.83 -7.66 14.33
C ALA A 488 20.74 -7.46 13.11
N ASN A 489 21.68 -8.37 12.89
CA ASN A 489 22.80 -8.15 11.97
C ASN A 489 23.15 -9.35 11.07
N LEU A 490 22.22 -10.27 10.86
CA LEU A 490 22.37 -11.31 9.85
C LEU A 490 21.96 -10.79 8.48
N PHE A 491 22.86 -10.85 7.51
CA PHE A 491 22.67 -10.40 6.13
C PHE A 491 23.19 -11.46 5.14
N ASN A 492 22.78 -11.35 3.88
CA ASN A 492 23.56 -11.94 2.80
C ASN A 492 24.65 -10.93 2.32
N ARG A 493 25.64 -11.43 1.55
CA ARG A 493 26.74 -10.59 1.06
C ARG A 493 26.31 -9.53 0.05
N GLU A 494 25.09 -9.61 -0.46
CA GLU A 494 24.44 -8.57 -1.27
C GLU A 494 23.87 -7.41 -0.42
N GLY A 495 24.04 -7.47 0.91
CA GLY A 495 23.66 -6.42 1.85
C GLY A 495 22.17 -6.41 2.19
N LEU A 496 21.46 -7.51 1.98
CA LEU A 496 20.04 -7.63 2.31
C LEU A 496 19.85 -8.34 3.66
N PRO A 497 19.06 -7.78 4.60
CA PRO A 497 18.89 -8.33 5.94
C PRO A 497 18.04 -9.61 5.94
N ALA A 498 18.33 -10.51 6.88
CA ALA A 498 17.52 -11.68 7.12
C ALA A 498 16.16 -11.29 7.72
N SER A 499 15.09 -11.98 7.27
CA SER A 499 13.76 -11.82 7.87
C SER A 499 13.74 -12.41 9.29
N PRO A 500 13.09 -11.74 10.26
CA PRO A 500 12.78 -12.33 11.55
C PRO A 500 12.02 -13.64 11.41
N PHE A 501 12.30 -14.59 12.30
CA PHE A 501 11.63 -15.89 12.30
C PHE A 501 11.57 -16.52 13.68
N ARG A 502 10.70 -17.51 13.83
CA ARG A 502 10.71 -18.51 14.90
C ARG A 502 10.59 -19.92 14.32
N THR A 503 11.02 -20.91 15.08
CA THR A 503 10.91 -22.33 14.72
C THR A 503 9.90 -23.07 15.57
N ASP A 504 9.40 -22.45 16.62
CA ASP A 504 8.39 -22.96 17.54
C ASP A 504 6.96 -22.65 17.08
N SER A 505 5.98 -23.28 17.75
CA SER A 505 4.55 -23.05 17.52
C SER A 505 3.78 -22.63 18.79
N TRP A 506 4.49 -22.31 19.88
CA TRP A 506 3.86 -21.94 21.16
C TRP A 506 4.00 -20.45 21.51
#